data_d0fcf0093d445abda877357128138532
#
_entry.id   d0fcf0093d445abda877357128138532
#
_cell.length_a   1.000
_cell.length_b   1.000
_cell.length_c   1.000
_cell.angle_alpha   90.00
_cell.angle_beta   90.00
_cell.angle_gamma   90.00
#
_symmetry.space_group_name_H-M   'P 1'
#
loop_
_entity.id
_entity.type
_entity.pdbx_description
1 polymer ?
#
loop_
_entity_poly.entity_id
_entity_poly.type
_entity_poly.pdbx_seq_one_letter_code
_entity_poly.pdbx_strand_id
1 'polypeptide(L)'
;YSAEGRLDQLRFFDHWLKGIDTGIMSEPSVKLLIRKGGHGNSEWRFENEWPLERTRWTRFFLQPHARNGDESLGRLMAEAPRKTVSMSYSASGKTKAGVASASWTSTALAGSLPQMGVSFETAPLGDDTEVTGPVVLVLWVASSTEDMDIFATIRNIAPDGSDVFELGQQSQPVPVGKGWLRASQRKLDPALSLPWRPYHVHAERQWLEPGEPVRVEIEIWPTCMVFKRGHRIRLDVQPRDGVGSAPYTHYAADYNTGTNTIFAGGARASYLLLPVIPRRA
;
A
#
# COMPACT_ATOMS: atom_id res chain seq x y z
N TYR A 1 11.24 0.10 -20.72
CA TYR A 1 11.98 -0.84 -21.60
C TYR A 1 13.42 -0.38 -21.79
N SER A 2 14.22 -0.42 -20.70
CA SER A 2 15.66 -0.13 -20.77
C SER A 2 16.40 -1.17 -21.62
N ALA A 3 17.60 -0.82 -22.12
CA ALA A 3 18.44 -1.78 -22.83
C ALA A 3 18.79 -2.98 -21.93
N GLU A 4 19.07 -2.73 -20.66
CA GLU A 4 19.34 -3.76 -19.65
C GLU A 4 18.16 -4.72 -19.48
N GLY A 5 16.93 -4.20 -19.28
CA GLY A 5 15.75 -5.05 -19.12
C GLY A 5 15.45 -5.91 -20.35
N ARG A 6 15.72 -5.38 -21.55
CA ARG A 6 15.60 -6.18 -22.79
C ARG A 6 16.65 -7.29 -22.84
N LEU A 7 17.87 -7.01 -22.42
CA LEU A 7 18.94 -8.00 -22.37
C LEU A 7 18.63 -9.11 -21.36
N ASP A 8 18.10 -8.76 -20.17
CA ASP A 8 17.69 -9.75 -19.18
C ASP A 8 16.59 -10.67 -19.72
N GLN A 9 15.58 -10.10 -20.41
CA GLN A 9 14.53 -10.89 -21.06
C GLN A 9 15.10 -11.79 -22.16
N LEU A 10 15.99 -11.29 -23.02
CA LEU A 10 16.61 -12.07 -24.07
C LEU A 10 17.39 -13.26 -23.49
N ARG A 11 18.25 -13.03 -22.50
CA ARG A 11 19.03 -14.07 -21.82
C ARG A 11 18.13 -15.14 -21.18
N PHE A 12 17.03 -14.71 -20.54
CA PHE A 12 16.06 -15.60 -19.94
C PHE A 12 15.42 -16.51 -21.01
N PHE A 13 14.89 -15.95 -22.10
CA PHE A 13 14.24 -16.73 -23.15
C PHE A 13 15.22 -17.56 -23.97
N ASP A 14 16.43 -17.09 -24.23
CA ASP A 14 17.46 -17.87 -24.90
C ASP A 14 17.82 -19.12 -24.08
N HIS A 15 17.92 -18.98 -22.75
CA HIS A 15 18.17 -20.12 -21.88
C HIS A 15 16.99 -21.11 -21.87
N TRP A 16 15.79 -20.64 -21.55
CA TRP A 16 14.65 -21.54 -21.27
C TRP A 16 13.95 -22.06 -22.53
N LEU A 17 13.96 -21.31 -23.64
CA LEU A 17 13.27 -21.72 -24.86
C LEU A 17 14.20 -22.30 -25.92
N LYS A 18 15.48 -21.92 -25.93
CA LYS A 18 16.46 -22.37 -26.95
C LYS A 18 17.54 -23.26 -26.38
N GLY A 19 17.65 -23.46 -25.08
CA GLY A 19 18.67 -24.24 -24.42
C GLY A 19 20.08 -23.64 -24.50
N ILE A 20 20.18 -22.35 -24.77
CA ILE A 20 21.48 -21.65 -24.83
C ILE A 20 21.95 -21.36 -23.40
N ASP A 21 23.19 -21.70 -23.08
CA ASP A 21 23.79 -21.30 -21.81
C ASP A 21 24.12 -19.80 -21.85
N THR A 22 23.29 -19.03 -21.18
CA THR A 22 23.46 -17.56 -21.05
C THR A 22 24.08 -17.16 -19.72
N GLY A 23 24.45 -18.13 -18.86
CA GLY A 23 24.96 -17.90 -17.52
C GLY A 23 23.91 -17.44 -16.51
N ILE A 24 22.63 -17.33 -16.90
CA ILE A 24 21.56 -16.80 -16.03
C ILE A 24 21.34 -17.67 -14.78
N MET A 25 21.58 -18.99 -14.89
CA MET A 25 21.42 -19.92 -13.77
C MET A 25 22.53 -19.83 -12.73
N SER A 26 23.62 -19.16 -13.02
CA SER A 26 24.73 -18.92 -12.07
C SER A 26 24.57 -17.60 -11.30
N GLU A 27 23.59 -16.78 -11.68
CA GLU A 27 23.29 -15.51 -10.99
C GLU A 27 22.44 -15.75 -9.73
N PRO A 28 22.50 -14.85 -8.73
CA PRO A 28 21.56 -14.87 -7.62
C PRO A 28 20.11 -14.86 -8.12
N SER A 29 19.25 -15.68 -7.51
CA SER A 29 17.88 -15.93 -8.01
C SER A 29 16.94 -14.72 -7.92
N VAL A 30 17.31 -13.67 -7.19
CA VAL A 30 16.50 -12.48 -6.97
C VAL A 30 17.29 -11.21 -7.30
N LYS A 31 16.79 -10.41 -8.24
CA LYS A 31 17.34 -9.09 -8.62
C LYS A 31 16.35 -8.01 -8.19
N LEU A 32 16.72 -7.16 -7.26
CA LEU A 32 15.87 -6.12 -6.66
C LEU A 32 16.33 -4.73 -7.09
N LEU A 33 15.38 -3.88 -7.46
CA LEU A 33 15.62 -2.45 -7.63
C LEU A 33 15.24 -1.72 -6.33
N ILE A 34 16.24 -1.36 -5.55
CA ILE A 34 16.06 -0.63 -4.30
C ILE A 34 15.91 0.86 -4.59
N ARG A 35 14.69 1.37 -4.43
CA ARG A 35 14.37 2.79 -4.61
C ARG A 35 14.77 3.58 -3.37
N LYS A 36 15.40 4.74 -3.56
CA LYS A 36 15.92 5.58 -2.46
C LYS A 36 15.15 6.90 -2.32
N GLY A 37 13.99 6.97 -2.95
CA GLY A 37 13.15 8.16 -3.00
C GLY A 37 13.60 9.16 -4.08
N GLY A 38 12.63 9.57 -4.90
CA GLY A 38 12.85 10.43 -6.07
C GLY A 38 13.24 9.66 -7.33
N HIS A 39 12.76 10.17 -8.46
CA HIS A 39 12.92 9.52 -9.76
C HIS A 39 14.40 9.28 -10.10
N GLY A 40 14.72 8.05 -10.52
CA GLY A 40 16.05 7.63 -10.91
C GLY A 40 17.03 7.39 -9.76
N ASN A 41 16.63 7.62 -8.51
CA ASN A 41 17.46 7.35 -7.34
C ASN A 41 17.24 5.93 -6.85
N SER A 42 17.87 4.97 -7.50
CA SER A 42 17.75 3.54 -7.18
C SER A 42 19.05 2.80 -7.43
N GLU A 43 19.18 1.61 -6.86
CA GLU A 43 20.30 0.71 -7.10
C GLU A 43 19.84 -0.74 -7.23
N TRP A 44 20.55 -1.51 -8.03
CA TRP A 44 20.36 -2.93 -8.12
C TRP A 44 21.00 -3.66 -6.94
N ARG A 45 20.28 -4.63 -6.39
CA ARG A 45 20.79 -5.53 -5.36
C ARG A 45 20.40 -6.96 -5.69
N PHE A 46 21.37 -7.85 -5.55
CA PHE A 46 21.19 -9.27 -5.79
C PHE A 46 21.04 -10.00 -4.47
N GLU A 47 20.08 -10.92 -4.41
CA GLU A 47 19.73 -11.72 -3.24
C GLU A 47 19.44 -13.17 -3.68
N ASN A 48 19.51 -14.12 -2.75
CA ASN A 48 19.29 -15.54 -3.07
C ASN A 48 17.92 -16.05 -2.64
N GLU A 49 17.10 -15.19 -2.02
CA GLU A 49 15.80 -15.57 -1.46
C GLU A 49 14.81 -14.42 -1.49
N TRP A 50 13.53 -14.77 -1.45
CA TRP A 50 12.42 -13.82 -1.32
C TRP A 50 11.23 -14.46 -0.58
N PRO A 51 10.64 -13.84 0.48
CA PRO A 51 11.18 -12.65 1.18
C PRO A 51 12.55 -12.91 1.81
N LEU A 52 13.29 -11.85 2.12
CA LEU A 52 14.62 -11.98 2.70
C LEU A 52 14.56 -12.53 4.14
N GLU A 53 15.37 -13.52 4.49
CA GLU A 53 15.41 -14.13 5.83
C GLU A 53 15.63 -13.09 6.94
N ARG A 54 16.44 -12.07 6.67
CA ARG A 54 16.73 -10.98 7.61
C ARG A 54 15.58 -9.99 7.79
N THR A 55 14.44 -10.21 7.13
CA THR A 55 13.26 -9.32 7.24
C THR A 55 12.74 -9.31 8.69
N ARG A 56 12.59 -8.12 9.24
CA ARG A 56 11.87 -7.88 10.50
C ARG A 56 10.45 -7.45 10.22
N TRP A 57 9.53 -8.38 10.36
CA TRP A 57 8.10 -8.12 10.19
C TRP A 57 7.61 -7.18 11.28
N THR A 58 7.43 -5.91 10.93
CA THR A 58 7.12 -4.83 11.86
C THR A 58 5.69 -4.37 11.70
N ARG A 59 4.89 -4.41 12.78
CA ARG A 59 3.53 -3.91 12.80
C ARG A 59 3.53 -2.43 13.15
N PHE A 60 2.86 -1.63 12.32
CA PHE A 60 2.53 -0.25 12.59
C PHE A 60 1.03 -0.18 12.83
N PHE A 61 0.62 -0.02 14.08
CA PHE A 61 -0.78 0.00 14.48
C PHE A 61 -1.42 1.34 14.13
N LEU A 62 -2.63 1.27 13.57
CA LEU A 62 -3.43 2.44 13.27
C LEU A 62 -3.98 3.03 14.58
N GLN A 63 -3.83 4.32 14.71
CA GLN A 63 -4.42 5.11 15.78
C GLN A 63 -5.27 6.22 15.17
N PRO A 64 -6.59 5.99 15.01
CA PRO A 64 -7.55 7.02 14.70
C PRO A 64 -7.47 8.13 15.75
N HIS A 65 -7.04 9.30 15.35
CA HIS A 65 -6.94 10.46 16.23
C HIS A 65 -6.80 11.71 15.38
N ALA A 66 -7.73 12.64 15.55
CA ALA A 66 -7.63 13.93 14.87
C ALA A 66 -6.30 14.60 15.23
N ARG A 67 -5.53 14.96 14.22
CA ARG A 67 -4.26 15.66 14.38
C ARG A 67 -4.40 17.10 13.87
N ASN A 68 -4.09 18.07 14.73
CA ASN A 68 -4.13 19.50 14.39
C ASN A 68 -5.48 19.95 13.80
N GLY A 69 -6.59 19.35 14.25
CA GLY A 69 -7.93 19.65 13.75
C GLY A 69 -8.31 18.96 12.44
N ASP A 70 -7.42 18.12 11.87
CA ASP A 70 -7.73 17.28 10.71
C ASP A 70 -8.25 15.92 11.18
N GLU A 71 -9.56 15.73 11.09
CA GLU A 71 -10.24 14.49 11.47
C GLU A 71 -9.96 13.32 10.50
N SER A 72 -9.33 13.58 9.36
CA SER A 72 -8.98 12.56 8.37
C SER A 72 -7.56 12.01 8.52
N LEU A 73 -6.75 12.55 9.44
CA LEU A 73 -5.36 12.17 9.64
C LEU A 73 -5.11 11.56 11.02
N GLY A 74 -4.86 10.25 11.06
CA GLY A 74 -4.45 9.50 12.25
C GLY A 74 -2.93 9.27 12.32
N ARG A 75 -2.51 8.34 13.19
CA ARG A 75 -1.10 7.96 13.40
C ARG A 75 -0.86 6.48 13.12
N LEU A 76 0.37 6.17 12.71
CA LEU A 76 0.94 4.83 12.70
C LEU A 76 1.91 4.72 13.88
N MET A 77 1.66 3.77 14.77
CA MET A 77 2.37 3.62 16.06
C MET A 77 2.93 2.22 16.23
N ALA A 78 3.98 2.08 17.03
CA ALA A 78 4.54 0.77 17.38
C ALA A 78 3.60 -0.08 18.25
N GLU A 79 2.70 0.57 19.01
CA GLU A 79 1.75 -0.07 19.92
C GLU A 79 0.31 0.21 19.52
N ALA A 80 -0.55 -0.79 19.71
CA ALA A 80 -1.98 -0.63 19.48
C ALA A 80 -2.62 0.26 20.57
N PRO A 81 -3.64 1.06 20.22
CA PRO A 81 -4.46 1.73 21.23
C PRO A 81 -5.05 0.73 22.23
N ARG A 82 -5.01 1.05 23.52
CA ARG A 82 -5.54 0.16 24.57
C ARG A 82 -7.05 -0.03 24.47
N LYS A 83 -7.77 1.02 24.08
CA LYS A 83 -9.22 0.98 23.86
C LYS A 83 -9.52 0.98 22.37
N THR A 84 -10.66 0.42 22.01
CA THR A 84 -11.15 0.51 20.63
C THR A 84 -11.52 1.95 20.34
N VAL A 85 -10.95 2.50 19.27
CA VAL A 85 -11.23 3.80 18.70
C VAL A 85 -11.58 3.63 17.23
N SER A 86 -12.22 4.61 16.61
CA SER A 86 -12.62 4.52 15.21
C SER A 86 -12.47 5.85 14.48
N MET A 87 -12.42 5.77 13.17
CA MET A 87 -12.42 6.90 12.25
C MET A 87 -13.28 6.54 11.04
N SER A 88 -14.13 7.46 10.61
CA SER A 88 -15.07 7.22 9.53
C SER A 88 -14.87 8.20 8.37
N TYR A 89 -15.22 7.77 7.18
CA TYR A 89 -15.19 8.58 5.97
C TYR A 89 -16.38 8.23 5.05
N SER A 90 -16.78 9.20 4.22
CA SER A 90 -17.80 8.97 3.20
C SER A 90 -17.22 8.22 2.01
N ALA A 91 -17.87 7.13 1.60
CA ALA A 91 -17.49 6.38 0.40
C ALA A 91 -17.93 7.09 -0.89
N SER A 92 -18.93 7.96 -0.84
CA SER A 92 -19.45 8.67 -2.03
C SER A 92 -18.46 9.66 -2.66
N GLY A 93 -17.32 9.90 -2.01
CA GLY A 93 -16.28 10.80 -2.52
C GLY A 93 -16.74 12.25 -2.72
N LYS A 94 -17.89 12.62 -2.18
CA LYS A 94 -18.30 14.03 -2.11
C LYS A 94 -17.49 14.69 -1.03
N THR A 95 -16.40 15.33 -1.43
CA THR A 95 -15.71 16.28 -0.54
C THR A 95 -16.56 17.55 -0.44
N LYS A 96 -16.35 18.35 0.61
CA LYS A 96 -16.94 19.70 0.73
C LYS A 96 -16.66 20.61 -0.49
N ALA A 97 -15.73 20.23 -1.35
CA ALA A 97 -15.31 20.95 -2.55
C ALA A 97 -15.92 20.41 -3.88
N GLY A 98 -16.85 19.45 -3.84
CA GLY A 98 -17.45 18.85 -5.04
C GLY A 98 -16.65 17.68 -5.60
N VAL A 99 -17.19 17.05 -6.64
CA VAL A 99 -16.57 15.88 -7.29
C VAL A 99 -15.28 16.31 -7.99
N ALA A 100 -14.13 15.92 -7.50
CA ALA A 100 -12.90 16.05 -8.26
C ALA A 100 -12.87 14.99 -9.34
N SER A 101 -13.22 15.37 -10.57
CA SER A 101 -12.88 14.58 -11.74
C SER A 101 -11.35 14.68 -11.92
N ALA A 102 -10.62 13.62 -11.63
CA ALA A 102 -9.20 13.56 -11.92
C ALA A 102 -9.02 13.55 -13.45
N SER A 103 -8.71 14.71 -14.01
CA SER A 103 -8.25 14.81 -15.39
C SER A 103 -6.82 14.27 -15.49
N TRP A 104 -6.55 13.51 -16.55
CA TRP A 104 -5.28 12.85 -16.88
C TRP A 104 -4.03 13.73 -16.99
N THR A 105 -4.21 15.03 -17.06
CA THR A 105 -3.22 15.92 -17.67
C THR A 105 -2.34 16.68 -16.71
N SER A 106 -2.45 16.49 -15.39
CA SER A 106 -1.64 17.32 -14.51
C SER A 106 -0.89 16.53 -13.44
N THR A 107 0.37 16.31 -13.70
CA THR A 107 1.41 15.97 -12.70
C THR A 107 1.39 16.94 -11.50
N ALA A 108 0.91 18.16 -11.71
CA ALA A 108 0.77 19.21 -10.69
C ALA A 108 -0.37 18.92 -9.68
N LEU A 109 -1.33 18.07 -10.02
CA LEU A 109 -2.47 17.74 -9.14
C LEU A 109 -2.21 16.59 -8.17
N ALA A 110 -1.10 15.88 -8.29
CA ALA A 110 -0.81 14.72 -7.44
C ALA A 110 -0.75 15.06 -5.95
N GLY A 111 -0.34 16.29 -5.60
CA GLY A 111 -0.33 16.79 -4.22
C GLY A 111 -1.62 17.50 -3.78
N SER A 112 -2.55 17.75 -4.69
CA SER A 112 -3.74 18.58 -4.44
C SER A 112 -5.08 17.87 -4.62
N LEU A 113 -5.08 16.54 -4.90
CA LEU A 113 -6.33 15.79 -4.91
C LEU A 113 -6.94 15.80 -3.51
N PRO A 114 -8.24 16.16 -3.39
CA PRO A 114 -8.91 16.11 -2.10
C PRO A 114 -8.79 14.70 -1.51
N GLN A 115 -8.39 14.62 -0.27
CA GLN A 115 -8.35 13.35 0.45
C GLN A 115 -9.77 12.82 0.58
N MET A 116 -10.04 11.68 -0.02
CA MET A 116 -11.39 11.10 -0.08
C MET A 116 -11.61 9.99 0.96
N GLY A 117 -10.67 9.80 1.85
CA GLY A 117 -10.71 8.78 2.86
C GLY A 117 -10.01 9.27 4.11
N VAL A 118 -9.29 8.38 4.73
CA VAL A 118 -8.49 8.66 5.92
C VAL A 118 -7.04 8.28 5.70
N SER A 119 -6.14 8.96 6.40
CA SER A 119 -4.72 8.68 6.34
C SER A 119 -4.13 8.45 7.72
N PHE A 120 -3.02 7.74 7.75
CA PHE A 120 -2.27 7.46 8.97
C PHE A 120 -0.78 7.66 8.70
N GLU A 121 -0.09 8.41 9.56
CA GLU A 121 1.33 8.72 9.40
C GLU A 121 2.16 8.29 10.61
N THR A 122 3.39 7.85 10.36
CA THR A 122 4.39 7.71 11.43
C THR A 122 4.81 9.07 11.95
N ALA A 123 5.45 9.13 13.11
CA ALA A 123 6.36 10.22 13.45
C ALA A 123 7.49 10.29 12.39
N PRO A 124 8.22 11.41 12.28
CA PRO A 124 9.43 11.45 11.47
C PRO A 124 10.37 10.30 11.85
N LEU A 125 10.85 9.57 10.86
CA LEU A 125 11.75 8.45 11.07
C LEU A 125 13.09 8.92 11.66
N GLY A 126 13.56 8.25 12.70
CA GLY A 126 14.84 8.57 13.33
C GLY A 126 16.05 8.24 12.47
N ASP A 127 15.87 7.27 11.57
CA ASP A 127 16.90 6.74 10.68
C ASP A 127 16.34 6.36 9.31
N ASP A 128 17.23 6.23 8.30
CA ASP A 128 16.86 5.63 7.03
C ASP A 128 16.29 4.23 7.28
N THR A 129 15.09 3.99 6.78
CA THR A 129 14.34 2.74 7.01
C THR A 129 14.06 2.09 5.66
N GLU A 130 14.66 0.92 5.44
CA GLU A 130 14.39 0.13 4.25
C GLU A 130 13.17 -0.78 4.48
N VAL A 131 12.21 -0.73 3.56
CA VAL A 131 11.05 -1.61 3.47
C VAL A 131 11.15 -2.38 2.15
N THR A 132 11.51 -3.67 2.24
CA THR A 132 11.74 -4.51 1.06
C THR A 132 11.08 -5.87 1.26
N GLY A 133 9.99 -6.11 0.55
CA GLY A 133 9.22 -7.34 0.66
C GLY A 133 7.72 -7.16 0.46
N PRO A 134 6.93 -8.23 0.67
CA PRO A 134 5.48 -8.20 0.71
C PRO A 134 4.95 -7.33 1.85
N VAL A 135 3.81 -6.69 1.62
CA VAL A 135 3.17 -5.79 2.59
C VAL A 135 1.72 -6.21 2.80
N VAL A 136 1.26 -6.18 4.04
CA VAL A 136 -0.13 -6.49 4.38
C VAL A 136 -0.74 -5.39 5.23
N LEU A 137 -1.96 -5.00 4.89
CA LEU A 137 -2.80 -4.15 5.71
C LEU A 137 -3.93 -4.98 6.34
N VAL A 138 -3.95 -5.05 7.65
CA VAL A 138 -5.03 -5.69 8.41
C VAL A 138 -5.92 -4.61 8.99
N LEU A 139 -7.20 -4.65 8.64
CA LEU A 139 -8.19 -3.68 9.11
C LEU A 139 -9.38 -4.39 9.77
N TRP A 140 -9.93 -3.74 10.78
CA TRP A 140 -11.29 -3.94 11.23
C TRP A 140 -12.15 -2.83 10.66
N VAL A 141 -13.15 -3.19 9.85
CA VAL A 141 -13.97 -2.23 9.11
C VAL A 141 -15.45 -2.53 9.23
N ALA A 142 -16.27 -1.48 9.16
CA ALA A 142 -17.70 -1.59 8.95
C ALA A 142 -18.13 -0.58 7.89
N SER A 143 -19.23 -0.86 7.23
CA SER A 143 -19.91 0.08 6.33
C SER A 143 -21.36 0.27 6.75
N SER A 144 -21.95 1.39 6.39
CA SER A 144 -23.42 1.58 6.51
C SER A 144 -24.19 0.88 5.38
N THR A 145 -23.48 0.21 4.47
CA THR A 145 -24.00 -0.58 3.34
C THR A 145 -23.50 -2.02 3.41
N GLU A 146 -24.08 -2.90 2.61
CA GLU A 146 -23.77 -4.34 2.59
C GLU A 146 -22.40 -4.68 1.98
N ASP A 147 -21.69 -3.68 1.43
CA ASP A 147 -20.33 -3.86 0.89
C ASP A 147 -19.55 -2.56 0.93
N MET A 148 -18.22 -2.64 0.77
CA MET A 148 -17.33 -1.49 0.63
C MET A 148 -16.08 -1.85 -0.17
N ASP A 149 -15.60 -0.93 -0.97
CA ASP A 149 -14.30 -1.02 -1.62
C ASP A 149 -13.24 -0.28 -0.80
N ILE A 150 -12.10 -0.90 -0.65
CA ILE A 150 -10.97 -0.39 0.13
C ILE A 150 -9.75 -0.31 -0.78
N PHE A 151 -9.22 0.88 -0.95
CA PHE A 151 -7.96 1.13 -1.67
C PHE A 151 -6.93 1.66 -0.68
N ALA A 152 -5.84 0.94 -0.54
CA ALA A 152 -4.73 1.27 0.34
C ALA A 152 -3.54 1.77 -0.49
N THR A 153 -2.95 2.89 -0.08
CA THR A 153 -1.77 3.45 -0.74
C THR A 153 -0.71 3.79 0.30
N ILE A 154 0.50 3.27 0.12
CA ILE A 154 1.65 3.66 0.94
C ILE A 154 2.40 4.77 0.23
N ARG A 155 2.70 5.83 0.98
CA ARG A 155 3.41 7.01 0.49
C ARG A 155 4.62 7.32 1.34
N ASN A 156 5.59 7.96 0.73
CA ASN A 156 6.80 8.47 1.36
C ASN A 156 6.69 9.98 1.46
N ILE A 157 6.54 10.53 2.66
CA ILE A 157 6.35 11.96 2.88
C ILE A 157 7.65 12.57 3.39
N ALA A 158 8.16 13.54 2.65
CA ALA A 158 9.36 14.29 3.02
C ALA A 158 9.13 15.22 4.22
N PRO A 159 10.19 15.73 4.87
CA PRO A 159 10.06 16.61 6.04
C PRO A 159 9.25 17.88 5.79
N ASP A 160 9.26 18.40 4.56
CA ASP A 160 8.48 19.56 4.13
C ASP A 160 7.00 19.26 3.82
N GLY A 161 6.60 17.98 3.95
CA GLY A 161 5.24 17.52 3.67
C GLY A 161 5.00 17.12 2.22
N SER A 162 5.98 17.25 1.33
CA SER A 162 5.86 16.83 -0.06
C SER A 162 5.86 15.30 -0.19
N ASP A 163 5.18 14.81 -1.22
CA ASP A 163 5.15 13.38 -1.55
C ASP A 163 6.37 13.01 -2.41
N VAL A 164 7.14 12.05 -1.95
CA VAL A 164 8.26 11.49 -2.68
C VAL A 164 7.81 10.27 -3.47
N PHE A 165 7.69 10.42 -4.77
CA PHE A 165 7.19 9.39 -5.69
C PHE A 165 8.19 9.10 -6.80
N GLU A 166 8.01 7.97 -7.46
CA GLU A 166 8.68 7.61 -8.70
C GLU A 166 7.82 8.05 -9.90
N LEU A 167 8.43 8.16 -11.07
CA LEU A 167 7.68 8.36 -12.30
C LEU A 167 7.41 7.02 -12.97
N GLY A 168 6.15 6.77 -13.26
CA GLY A 168 5.72 5.62 -14.03
C GLY A 168 5.99 5.79 -15.53
N GLN A 169 5.62 4.78 -16.30
CA GLN A 169 5.88 4.72 -17.75
C GLN A 169 5.30 5.89 -18.53
N GLN A 170 4.21 6.46 -18.07
CA GLN A 170 3.53 7.62 -18.68
C GLN A 170 3.78 8.91 -17.90
N SER A 171 4.91 8.98 -17.19
CA SER A 171 5.27 10.11 -16.32
C SER A 171 4.27 10.41 -15.19
N GLN A 172 3.36 9.48 -14.89
CA GLN A 172 2.47 9.60 -13.75
C GLN A 172 3.22 9.32 -12.44
N PRO A 173 2.86 9.98 -11.33
CA PRO A 173 3.43 9.69 -10.04
C PRO A 173 3.03 8.27 -9.58
N VAL A 174 4.02 7.49 -9.15
CA VAL A 174 3.82 6.14 -8.61
C VAL A 174 4.17 6.14 -7.13
N PRO A 175 3.22 5.80 -6.25
CA PRO A 175 3.48 5.72 -4.82
C PRO A 175 4.36 4.51 -4.46
N VAL A 176 4.69 4.37 -3.19
CA VAL A 176 5.52 3.27 -2.69
C VAL A 176 4.89 1.90 -2.95
N GLY A 177 3.61 1.77 -2.68
CA GLY A 177 2.87 0.54 -2.94
C GLY A 177 1.36 0.78 -2.88
N LYS A 178 0.60 -0.09 -3.54
CA LYS A 178 -0.87 -0.07 -3.58
C LYS A 178 -1.45 -1.45 -3.34
N GLY A 179 -2.62 -1.51 -2.72
CA GLY A 179 -3.43 -2.70 -2.60
C GLY A 179 -4.91 -2.33 -2.54
N TRP A 180 -5.78 -3.28 -2.80
CA TRP A 180 -7.22 -3.07 -2.77
C TRP A 180 -7.95 -4.36 -2.43
N LEU A 181 -9.13 -4.19 -1.85
CA LEU A 181 -10.03 -5.31 -1.55
C LEU A 181 -11.47 -4.80 -1.51
N ARG A 182 -12.38 -5.56 -2.10
CA ARG A 182 -13.80 -5.47 -1.82
C ARG A 182 -14.12 -6.29 -0.58
N ALA A 183 -14.75 -5.70 0.43
CA ALA A 183 -14.95 -6.35 1.73
C ALA A 183 -15.75 -7.65 1.65
N SER A 184 -16.69 -7.77 0.70
CA SER A 184 -17.40 -9.03 0.45
C SER A 184 -16.51 -10.15 -0.08
N GLN A 185 -15.33 -9.85 -0.58
CA GLN A 185 -14.32 -10.82 -1.07
C GLN A 185 -13.23 -11.16 -0.03
N ARG A 186 -13.48 -10.87 1.25
CA ARG A 186 -12.48 -11.01 2.33
C ARG A 186 -12.12 -12.44 2.72
N LYS A 187 -12.86 -13.44 2.23
CA LYS A 187 -12.58 -14.83 2.58
C LYS A 187 -11.18 -15.25 2.12
N LEU A 188 -10.38 -15.71 3.07
CA LEU A 188 -9.05 -16.23 2.82
C LEU A 188 -9.07 -17.74 2.62
N ASP A 189 -8.17 -18.24 1.80
CA ASP A 189 -7.79 -19.64 1.75
C ASP A 189 -6.69 -19.90 2.80
N PRO A 190 -6.96 -20.67 3.86
CA PRO A 190 -5.99 -20.88 4.93
C PRO A 190 -4.78 -21.74 4.50
N ALA A 191 -4.91 -22.53 3.44
CA ALA A 191 -3.83 -23.37 2.93
C ALA A 191 -2.84 -22.59 2.06
N LEU A 192 -3.30 -21.53 1.39
CA LEU A 192 -2.51 -20.70 0.49
C LEU A 192 -2.06 -19.38 1.11
N SER A 193 -2.72 -18.95 2.19
CA SER A 193 -2.37 -17.70 2.88
C SER A 193 -1.12 -17.87 3.74
N LEU A 194 -0.28 -16.83 3.73
CA LEU A 194 0.86 -16.69 4.62
C LEU A 194 0.67 -15.42 5.47
N PRO A 195 1.29 -15.31 6.65
CA PRO A 195 1.14 -14.13 7.52
C PRO A 195 1.43 -12.80 6.86
N TRP A 196 2.21 -12.82 5.78
CA TRP A 196 2.63 -11.67 4.98
C TRP A 196 2.07 -11.66 3.55
N ARG A 197 1.20 -12.63 3.19
CA ARG A 197 0.54 -12.73 1.89
C ARG A 197 -0.83 -13.38 2.05
N PRO A 198 -1.89 -12.62 2.32
CA PRO A 198 -3.25 -13.13 2.34
C PRO A 198 -3.65 -13.59 0.93
N TYR A 199 -4.23 -14.77 0.82
CA TYR A 199 -4.75 -15.32 -0.43
C TYR A 199 -6.28 -15.40 -0.37
N HIS A 200 -6.96 -14.61 -1.21
CA HIS A 200 -8.42 -14.54 -1.24
C HIS A 200 -9.00 -15.59 -2.17
N VAL A 201 -10.07 -16.26 -1.72
CA VAL A 201 -10.70 -17.35 -2.46
C VAL A 201 -11.44 -16.86 -3.71
N HIS A 202 -12.08 -15.69 -3.66
CA HIS A 202 -12.88 -15.07 -4.73
C HIS A 202 -14.01 -15.95 -5.32
N ALA A 203 -14.38 -17.04 -4.64
CA ALA A 203 -15.42 -17.97 -5.10
C ALA A 203 -16.81 -17.65 -4.54
N GLU A 204 -16.88 -16.90 -3.46
CA GLU A 204 -18.13 -16.52 -2.80
C GLU A 204 -18.06 -15.11 -2.23
N ARG A 205 -19.21 -14.46 -2.09
CA ARG A 205 -19.33 -13.17 -1.45
C ARG A 205 -19.82 -13.33 -0.01
N GLN A 206 -19.13 -12.65 0.90
CA GLN A 206 -19.51 -12.52 2.30
C GLN A 206 -19.99 -11.10 2.56
N TRP A 207 -21.27 -10.82 2.31
CA TRP A 207 -21.85 -9.50 2.50
C TRP A 207 -21.60 -8.97 3.91
N LEU A 208 -21.53 -7.66 4.05
CA LEU A 208 -21.46 -7.01 5.36
C LEU A 208 -22.86 -6.87 5.93
N GLU A 209 -22.95 -6.97 7.25
CA GLU A 209 -24.10 -6.46 7.98
C GLU A 209 -23.83 -4.97 8.28
N PRO A 210 -24.72 -4.06 7.87
CA PRO A 210 -24.50 -2.62 8.07
C PRO A 210 -24.18 -2.28 9.52
N GLY A 211 -23.02 -1.61 9.71
CA GLY A 211 -22.54 -1.21 11.03
C GLY A 211 -21.74 -2.28 11.80
N GLU A 212 -21.79 -3.55 11.41
CA GLU A 212 -21.05 -4.61 12.11
C GLU A 212 -19.60 -4.70 11.64
N PRO A 213 -18.63 -4.64 12.58
CA PRO A 213 -17.21 -4.69 12.23
C PRO A 213 -16.76 -6.08 11.81
N VAL A 214 -16.10 -6.15 10.65
CA VAL A 214 -15.43 -7.36 10.15
C VAL A 214 -13.93 -7.12 10.01
N ARG A 215 -13.15 -8.19 10.11
CA ARG A 215 -11.72 -8.18 9.84
C ARG A 215 -11.45 -8.45 8.36
N VAL A 216 -10.59 -7.64 7.77
CA VAL A 216 -10.12 -7.81 6.39
C VAL A 216 -8.59 -7.76 6.37
N GLU A 217 -7.99 -8.51 5.46
CA GLU A 217 -6.55 -8.51 5.20
C GLU A 217 -6.34 -8.15 3.73
N ILE A 218 -5.55 -7.12 3.48
CA ILE A 218 -5.36 -6.57 2.14
C ILE A 218 -3.89 -6.77 1.77
N GLU A 219 -3.64 -7.50 0.70
CA GLU A 219 -2.31 -7.55 0.10
C GLU A 219 -2.03 -6.19 -0.55
N ILE A 220 -0.92 -5.58 -0.15
CA ILE A 220 -0.33 -4.43 -0.84
C ILE A 220 0.86 -4.97 -1.63
N TRP A 221 0.94 -4.58 -2.89
CA TRP A 221 2.01 -5.07 -3.76
C TRP A 221 3.39 -4.89 -3.13
N PRO A 222 4.27 -5.89 -3.30
CA PRO A 222 5.61 -5.84 -2.74
C PRO A 222 6.35 -4.57 -3.15
N THR A 223 7.16 -4.07 -2.25
CA THR A 223 7.95 -2.86 -2.49
C THR A 223 9.41 -3.04 -2.12
N CYS A 224 10.27 -2.21 -2.67
CA CYS A 224 11.69 -2.06 -2.30
C CYS A 224 11.96 -0.55 -2.20
N MET A 225 11.78 0.02 -1.01
CA MET A 225 11.90 1.46 -0.77
C MET A 225 12.71 1.77 0.48
N VAL A 226 13.62 2.72 0.37
CA VAL A 226 14.30 3.34 1.53
C VAL A 226 13.61 4.66 1.84
N PHE A 227 12.95 4.72 2.98
CA PHE A 227 12.47 5.96 3.58
C PHE A 227 13.62 6.66 4.29
N LYS A 228 13.90 7.89 3.94
CA LYS A 228 15.02 8.63 4.53
C LYS A 228 14.72 9.10 5.95
N ARG A 229 15.76 9.32 6.73
CA ARG A 229 15.66 9.97 8.05
C ARG A 229 14.86 11.28 7.93
N GLY A 230 13.94 11.50 8.87
CA GLY A 230 13.05 12.65 8.89
C GLY A 230 11.80 12.51 8.01
N HIS A 231 11.77 11.56 7.07
CA HIS A 231 10.56 11.26 6.30
C HIS A 231 9.52 10.55 7.17
N ARG A 232 8.30 10.43 6.64
CA ARG A 232 7.21 9.68 7.26
C ARG A 232 6.68 8.62 6.30
N ILE A 233 6.32 7.48 6.85
CA ILE A 233 5.51 6.49 6.14
C ILE A 233 4.05 6.90 6.32
N ARG A 234 3.33 7.07 5.22
CA ARG A 234 1.90 7.37 5.23
C ARG A 234 1.12 6.25 4.57
N LEU A 235 0.05 5.85 5.20
CA LEU A 235 -0.97 4.95 4.67
C LEU A 235 -2.23 5.76 4.40
N ASP A 236 -2.69 5.79 3.15
CA ASP A 236 -4.01 6.30 2.79
C ASP A 236 -4.98 5.12 2.64
N VAL A 237 -6.19 5.23 3.18
CA VAL A 237 -7.28 4.27 3.01
C VAL A 237 -8.46 5.02 2.42
N GLN A 238 -8.85 4.64 1.21
CA GLN A 238 -9.77 5.40 0.37
C GLN A 238 -10.86 4.51 -0.24
N PRO A 239 -12.04 5.06 -0.61
CA PRO A 239 -13.12 4.30 -1.25
C PRO A 239 -12.88 4.05 -2.74
N ARG A 240 -11.85 4.62 -3.33
CA ARG A 240 -11.49 4.50 -4.75
C ARG A 240 -10.01 4.71 -4.96
N ASP A 241 -9.53 4.42 -6.17
CA ASP A 241 -8.15 4.62 -6.55
C ASP A 241 -7.66 6.04 -6.25
N GLY A 242 -6.48 6.11 -5.66
CA GLY A 242 -5.77 7.35 -5.39
C GLY A 242 -4.80 7.74 -6.50
N VAL A 243 -3.87 8.61 -6.14
CA VAL A 243 -2.80 9.10 -7.02
C VAL A 243 -2.00 7.95 -7.65
N GLY A 244 -1.58 8.13 -8.89
CA GLY A 244 -0.80 7.16 -9.67
C GLY A 244 -1.62 6.01 -10.23
N SER A 245 -2.95 6.12 -10.25
CA SER A 245 -3.81 5.18 -10.96
C SER A 245 -3.76 5.45 -12.46
N ALA A 246 -3.56 4.38 -13.23
CA ALA A 246 -3.61 4.41 -14.68
C ALA A 246 -5.06 4.62 -15.17
N PRO A 247 -5.30 4.67 -16.50
CA PRO A 247 -6.62 4.88 -17.11
C PRO A 247 -7.76 3.97 -16.65
N TYR A 248 -7.43 2.92 -15.97
CA TYR A 248 -8.39 1.92 -15.49
C TYR A 248 -8.81 2.18 -14.04
N THR A 249 -8.95 3.44 -13.68
CA THR A 249 -9.39 3.86 -12.34
C THR A 249 -10.77 3.30 -12.05
N HIS A 250 -10.95 2.77 -10.87
CA HIS A 250 -12.23 2.28 -10.41
C HIS A 250 -13.13 3.44 -10.00
N TYR A 251 -14.19 3.69 -10.76
CA TYR A 251 -15.19 4.74 -10.53
C TYR A 251 -16.55 4.15 -10.11
N ALA A 252 -16.55 3.28 -9.15
CA ALA A 252 -17.80 2.69 -8.69
C ALA A 252 -18.62 3.71 -7.88
N ALA A 253 -19.34 4.57 -8.57
CA ALA A 253 -20.21 5.53 -7.92
C ALA A 253 -21.47 4.88 -7.33
N ASP A 254 -21.94 3.76 -7.89
CA ASP A 254 -23.30 3.30 -7.68
C ASP A 254 -23.48 2.37 -6.47
N TYR A 255 -22.44 1.71 -5.99
CA TYR A 255 -22.53 0.77 -4.86
C TYR A 255 -21.54 1.04 -3.70
N ASN A 256 -20.67 2.00 -3.80
CA ASN A 256 -19.76 2.41 -2.73
C ASN A 256 -20.16 3.83 -2.27
N THR A 257 -21.31 3.93 -1.61
CA THR A 257 -21.98 5.21 -1.32
C THR A 257 -22.18 5.49 0.16
N GLY A 258 -21.88 4.52 1.02
CA GLY A 258 -22.12 4.60 2.46
C GLY A 258 -21.07 5.40 3.23
N THR A 259 -21.16 5.28 4.55
CA THR A 259 -20.11 5.70 5.49
C THR A 259 -19.31 4.48 5.88
N ASN A 260 -18.02 4.51 5.63
CA ASN A 260 -17.07 3.46 6.00
C ASN A 260 -16.35 3.84 7.28
N THR A 261 -16.18 2.88 8.18
CA THR A 261 -15.53 3.08 9.49
C THR A 261 -14.37 2.12 9.64
N ILE A 262 -13.22 2.63 10.06
CA ILE A 262 -12.05 1.85 10.44
C ILE A 262 -11.96 1.85 11.97
N PHE A 263 -11.85 0.67 12.56
CA PHE A 263 -11.64 0.49 14.00
C PHE A 263 -10.18 0.14 14.27
N ALA A 264 -9.68 0.55 15.43
CA ALA A 264 -8.34 0.21 15.89
C ALA A 264 -8.29 0.08 17.41
N GLY A 265 -7.36 -0.74 17.89
CA GLY A 265 -7.12 -0.95 19.31
C GLY A 265 -8.08 -1.91 20.01
N GLY A 266 -7.80 -2.23 21.27
CA GLY A 266 -8.51 -3.25 22.02
C GLY A 266 -8.55 -4.58 21.27
N ALA A 267 -9.73 -5.18 21.16
CA ALA A 267 -9.95 -6.42 20.41
C ALA A 267 -9.94 -6.22 18.87
N ARG A 268 -9.87 -4.98 18.39
CA ARG A 268 -9.96 -4.61 16.97
C ARG A 268 -8.69 -3.89 16.50
N ALA A 269 -7.52 -4.47 16.79
CA ALA A 269 -6.25 -3.89 16.40
C ALA A 269 -6.07 -3.95 14.88
N SER A 270 -6.14 -2.79 14.22
CA SER A 270 -5.78 -2.61 12.81
C SER A 270 -4.32 -2.21 12.69
N TYR A 271 -3.60 -2.76 11.71
CA TYR A 271 -2.17 -2.49 11.54
C TYR A 271 -1.70 -2.68 10.09
N LEU A 272 -0.65 -1.96 9.75
CA LEU A 272 0.15 -2.15 8.55
C LEU A 272 1.37 -3.02 8.93
N LEU A 273 1.53 -4.16 8.27
CA LEU A 273 2.69 -5.05 8.42
C LEU A 273 3.71 -4.74 7.34
N LEU A 274 4.88 -4.25 7.75
CA LEU A 274 5.97 -3.88 6.84
C LEU A 274 7.17 -4.82 6.98
N PRO A 275 7.78 -5.22 5.85
CA PRO A 275 9.04 -5.98 5.80
C PRO A 275 10.23 -5.04 5.98
N VAL A 276 10.53 -4.67 7.20
CA VAL A 276 11.67 -3.78 7.52
C VAL A 276 12.99 -4.57 7.44
N ILE A 277 13.93 -4.05 6.66
CA ILE A 277 15.26 -4.65 6.52
C ILE A 277 16.22 -3.97 7.49
N PRO A 278 16.82 -4.72 8.43
CA PRO A 278 17.83 -4.17 9.33
C PRO A 278 19.04 -3.64 8.56
N ARG A 279 19.60 -2.54 9.01
CA ARG A 279 20.90 -2.09 8.50
C ARG A 279 21.93 -3.20 8.72
N ARG A 280 22.77 -3.43 7.74
CA ARG A 280 23.97 -4.24 7.95
C ARG A 280 24.86 -3.45 8.91
N ALA A 281 25.26 -4.11 10.00
CA ALA A 281 26.23 -3.57 10.94
C ALA A 281 27.56 -3.33 10.26
#